data_91d7396dc905fdc9b9b1188dfde6b674
#
_entry.id   91d7396dc905fdc9b9b1188dfde6b674
#
_cell.length_a   1.000
_cell.length_b   1.000
_cell.length_c   1.000
_cell.angle_alpha   90.00
_cell.angle_beta   90.00
_cell.angle_gamma   90.00
#
_symmetry.space_group_name_H-M   'P 1'
#
loop_
_entity.id
_entity.type
_entity.pdbx_description
1 polymer ?
#
loop_
_entity_poly.entity_id
_entity_poly.type
_entity_poly.pdbx_seq_one_letter_code
_entity_poly.pdbx_strand_id
1 'polypeptide(L)'
;RDANISVPNLSKKLGINASVLYSRIKRLSKKKLIKKYTIVIDDSLLGFGVKATVGINRDPKSKEQIHKALLETPEIASISEVTGRFDILVRVLAQNLEALHSVVIEKIGKIDGIQNTETFVELQKTDKDPVYLTEQ
;
A
#
# COMPACT_ATOMS: atom_id res chain seq x y z
N ARG A 1 10.00 -9.12 -20.09
CA ARG A 1 10.71 -9.75 -19.53
C ARG A 1 11.31 -9.30 -18.31
N ASP A 2 11.92 -8.14 -18.25
CA ASP A 2 12.48 -7.63 -17.02
C ASP A 2 11.41 -7.41 -15.99
N ALA A 3 10.21 -7.20 -16.41
CA ALA A 3 9.12 -7.02 -15.48
C ALA A 3 8.85 -8.26 -14.64
N ASN A 4 9.36 -9.39 -15.07
CA ASN A 4 9.16 -10.64 -14.34
C ASN A 4 10.24 -10.93 -13.32
N ILE A 5 11.24 -10.09 -13.24
CA ILE A 5 12.29 -10.29 -12.26
C ILE A 5 11.73 -9.93 -10.90
N SER A 6 11.91 -10.76 -9.90
CA SER A 6 11.39 -10.46 -8.57
C SER A 6 12.17 -9.31 -7.95
N VAL A 7 11.50 -8.51 -7.15
CA VAL A 7 12.13 -7.37 -6.51
C VAL A 7 13.28 -7.78 -5.59
N PRO A 8 13.16 -8.85 -4.78
CA PRO A 8 14.29 -9.27 -3.97
C PRO A 8 15.53 -9.63 -4.78
N ASN A 9 15.34 -10.31 -5.91
CA ASN A 9 16.46 -10.67 -6.76
C ASN A 9 17.10 -9.43 -7.37
N LEU A 10 16.27 -8.50 -7.81
CA LEU A 10 16.78 -7.28 -8.39
C LEU A 10 17.50 -6.44 -7.33
N SER A 11 16.96 -6.40 -6.13
CA SER A 11 17.58 -5.69 -5.02
C SER A 11 18.97 -6.25 -4.73
N LYS A 12 19.08 -7.56 -4.70
CA LYS A 12 20.34 -8.22 -4.49
C LYS A 12 21.35 -7.88 -5.55
N LYS A 13 20.92 -7.91 -6.79
CA LYS A 13 21.77 -7.58 -7.92
C LYS A 13 22.26 -6.16 -7.87
N LEU A 14 21.42 -5.25 -7.49
CA LEU A 14 21.75 -3.83 -7.45
C LEU A 14 22.37 -3.38 -6.15
N GLY A 15 22.36 -4.25 -5.14
CA GLY A 15 22.93 -3.91 -3.85
C GLY A 15 22.16 -2.86 -3.09
N ILE A 16 20.86 -2.74 -3.35
CA ILE A 16 20.04 -1.79 -2.64
C ILE A 16 18.98 -2.50 -1.83
N ASN A 17 18.48 -1.80 -0.84
CA ASN A 17 17.46 -2.30 0.04
C ASN A 17 16.15 -2.57 -0.73
N ALA A 18 15.50 -3.69 -0.44
CA ALA A 18 14.27 -4.05 -1.14
C ALA A 18 13.17 -3.01 -0.96
N SER A 19 13.07 -2.40 0.21
CA SER A 19 12.06 -1.36 0.45
C SER A 19 12.29 -0.15 -0.43
N VAL A 20 13.55 0.23 -0.61
CA VAL A 20 13.89 1.36 -1.46
C VAL A 20 13.55 1.05 -2.90
N LEU A 21 13.86 -0.17 -3.34
CA LEU A 21 13.55 -0.57 -4.70
C LEU A 21 12.05 -0.60 -4.92
N TYR A 22 11.31 -1.13 -3.96
CA TYR A 22 9.85 -1.16 -4.04
C TYR A 22 9.28 0.25 -4.19
N SER A 23 9.80 1.19 -3.41
CA SER A 23 9.35 2.57 -3.49
C SER A 23 9.66 3.20 -4.84
N ARG A 24 10.82 2.88 -5.40
CA ARG A 24 11.18 3.40 -6.72
C ARG A 24 10.30 2.84 -7.81
N ILE A 25 9.99 1.55 -7.75
CA ILE A 25 9.11 0.93 -8.72
C ILE A 25 7.73 1.56 -8.64
N LYS A 26 7.25 1.79 -7.43
CA LYS A 26 5.96 2.42 -7.22
C LYS A 26 5.92 3.82 -7.81
N ARG A 27 6.99 4.57 -7.64
CA ARG A 27 7.09 5.92 -8.18
C ARG A 27 7.10 5.92 -9.69
N LEU A 28 7.82 4.98 -10.30
CA LEU A 28 7.86 4.85 -11.75
C LEU A 28 6.50 4.47 -12.30
N SER A 29 5.81 3.59 -11.61
CA SER A 29 4.47 3.20 -11.99
C SER A 29 3.53 4.39 -12.01
N LYS A 30 3.66 5.26 -11.02
CA LYS A 30 2.87 6.49 -10.97
C LYS A 30 3.11 7.36 -12.19
N LYS A 31 4.32 7.35 -12.71
CA LYS A 31 4.66 8.12 -13.90
C LYS A 31 4.30 7.38 -15.17
N LYS A 32 3.65 6.24 -15.04
CA LYS A 32 3.21 5.43 -16.18
C LYS A 32 4.32 4.86 -17.03
N LEU A 33 5.51 4.77 -16.46
CA LEU A 33 6.65 4.23 -17.19
C LEU A 33 6.63 2.71 -17.26
N ILE A 34 6.10 2.06 -16.24
CA ILE A 34 6.04 0.61 -16.22
C ILE A 34 4.61 0.11 -16.11
N LYS A 35 3.66 0.95 -16.48
CA LYS A 35 2.27 0.61 -16.33
C LYS A 35 1.83 -0.60 -17.15
N LYS A 36 2.46 -0.82 -18.29
CA LYS A 36 2.10 -1.92 -19.14
C LYS A 36 2.51 -3.27 -18.59
N TYR A 37 3.46 -3.29 -17.69
CA TYR A 37 3.95 -4.54 -17.14
C TYR A 37 3.17 -4.87 -15.91
N THR A 38 2.60 -6.04 -15.89
CA THR A 38 1.88 -6.47 -14.70
C THR A 38 2.91 -7.07 -13.78
N ILE A 39 3.39 -6.28 -12.85
CA ILE A 39 4.39 -6.76 -11.93
C ILE A 39 3.67 -7.30 -10.70
N VAL A 40 3.78 -8.59 -10.50
CA VAL A 40 3.20 -9.21 -9.33
C VAL A 40 4.28 -9.24 -8.27
N ILE A 41 4.13 -8.42 -7.25
CA ILE A 41 5.10 -8.35 -6.18
C ILE A 41 4.57 -9.11 -5.00
N ASP A 42 5.34 -10.10 -4.56
CA ASP A 42 4.98 -10.84 -3.36
C ASP A 42 5.55 -10.05 -2.19
N ASP A 43 4.67 -9.44 -1.43
CA ASP A 43 5.07 -8.55 -0.33
C ASP A 43 5.89 -9.28 0.72
N SER A 44 5.66 -10.55 0.94
CA SER A 44 6.44 -11.28 1.94
C SER A 44 7.88 -11.43 1.49
N LEU A 45 8.14 -11.45 0.18
CA LEU A 45 9.50 -11.50 -0.32
C LEU A 45 10.22 -10.18 -0.14
N LEU A 46 9.49 -9.10 0.10
CA LEU A 46 10.06 -7.79 0.34
C LEU A 46 10.25 -7.51 1.82
N GLY A 47 9.95 -8.48 2.66
CA GLY A 47 10.06 -8.29 4.09
C GLY A 47 8.86 -7.63 4.72
N PHE A 48 7.75 -7.52 4.00
CA PHE A 48 6.52 -6.97 4.54
C PHE A 48 5.59 -8.12 4.91
N GLY A 49 5.84 -8.68 6.08
CA GLY A 49 5.08 -9.85 6.52
C GLY A 49 3.66 -9.55 6.99
N VAL A 50 3.34 -8.28 7.23
CA VAL A 50 2.03 -7.90 7.73
C VAL A 50 1.37 -6.95 6.74
N LYS A 51 0.16 -7.27 6.35
CA LYS A 51 -0.64 -6.43 5.47
C LYS A 51 -1.92 -6.09 6.22
N ALA A 52 -2.33 -4.85 6.13
CA ALA A 52 -3.50 -4.40 6.84
C ALA A 52 -4.28 -3.40 6.00
N THR A 53 -5.55 -3.28 6.32
CA THR A 53 -6.39 -2.21 5.79
C THR A 53 -6.76 -1.33 6.96
N VAL A 54 -6.57 -0.03 6.80
CA VAL A 54 -6.93 0.91 7.85
C VAL A 54 -8.11 1.73 7.36
N GLY A 55 -9.21 1.65 8.09
CA GLY A 55 -10.37 2.49 7.81
C GLY A 55 -10.21 3.80 8.54
N ILE A 56 -10.46 4.88 7.84
CA ILE A 56 -10.23 6.23 8.36
C ILE A 56 -11.48 7.06 8.20
N ASN A 57 -11.85 7.75 9.27
CA ASN A 57 -12.88 8.77 9.21
C ASN A 57 -12.22 10.11 9.37
N ARG A 58 -12.66 11.08 8.57
CA ARG A 58 -12.00 12.37 8.51
C ARG A 58 -12.97 13.52 8.59
N ASP A 59 -12.44 14.67 8.95
CA ASP A 59 -13.14 15.93 8.82
C ASP A 59 -13.24 16.23 7.33
N PRO A 60 -14.44 16.48 6.80
CA PRO A 60 -14.61 16.77 5.37
C PRO A 60 -13.79 17.96 4.89
N LYS A 61 -13.53 18.91 5.77
CA LYS A 61 -12.76 20.10 5.40
C LYS A 61 -11.29 19.81 5.17
N SER A 62 -10.81 18.67 5.65
CA SER A 62 -9.40 18.33 5.57
C SER A 62 -9.10 17.31 4.48
N LYS A 63 -10.04 17.07 3.59
CA LYS A 63 -9.93 15.99 2.60
C LYS A 63 -8.62 16.00 1.81
N GLU A 64 -8.30 17.14 1.22
CA GLU A 64 -7.12 17.22 0.35
C GLU A 64 -5.82 17.14 1.11
N GLN A 65 -5.77 17.76 2.26
CA GLN A 65 -4.62 17.75 3.11
C GLN A 65 -4.33 16.34 3.61
N ILE A 66 -5.36 15.61 4.00
CA ILE A 66 -5.23 14.23 4.45
C ILE A 66 -4.75 13.35 3.31
N HIS A 67 -5.36 13.51 2.14
CA HIS A 67 -4.98 12.71 0.98
C HIS A 67 -3.49 12.89 0.66
N LYS A 68 -3.04 14.13 0.69
CA LYS A 68 -1.64 14.42 0.42
C LYS A 68 -0.74 13.77 1.45
N ALA A 69 -1.09 13.87 2.73
CA ALA A 69 -0.28 13.27 3.79
C ALA A 69 -0.22 11.76 3.67
N LEU A 70 -1.34 11.13 3.29
CA LEU A 70 -1.37 9.69 3.10
C LEU A 70 -0.50 9.27 1.92
N LEU A 71 -0.54 10.05 0.84
CA LEU A 71 0.31 9.76 -0.31
C LEU A 71 1.79 9.81 0.04
N GLU A 72 2.14 10.63 1.00
CA GLU A 72 3.53 10.78 1.41
C GLU A 72 3.98 9.76 2.45
N THR A 73 3.09 8.90 2.89
CA THR A 73 3.41 7.87 3.87
C THR A 73 3.90 6.62 3.15
N PRO A 74 5.17 6.26 3.28
CA PRO A 74 5.74 5.19 2.45
C PRO A 74 5.10 3.82 2.66
N GLU A 75 4.60 3.55 3.86
CA GLU A 75 4.02 2.25 4.16
C GLU A 75 2.64 2.03 3.56
N ILE A 76 2.05 3.09 3.03
CA ILE A 76 0.72 2.98 2.44
C ILE A 76 0.85 2.57 0.98
N ALA A 77 0.24 1.46 0.63
CA ALA A 77 0.30 0.91 -0.72
C ALA A 77 -0.81 1.42 -1.62
N SER A 78 -1.96 1.75 -1.05
CA SER A 78 -3.07 2.27 -1.84
C SER A 78 -4.03 3.04 -0.95
N ILE A 79 -4.77 3.94 -1.57
CA ILE A 79 -5.75 4.78 -0.89
C ILE A 79 -7.04 4.70 -1.69
N SER A 80 -8.15 4.38 -1.02
CA SER A 80 -9.46 4.32 -1.66
C SER A 80 -10.43 5.21 -0.90
N GLU A 81 -11.17 6.02 -1.65
CA GLU A 81 -12.30 6.75 -1.09
C GLU A 81 -13.49 5.84 -1.18
N VAL A 82 -14.22 5.70 -0.10
CA VAL A 82 -15.31 4.72 -0.06
C VAL A 82 -16.55 5.35 0.56
N THR A 83 -17.66 4.63 0.43
CA THR A 83 -18.88 4.97 1.15
C THR A 83 -19.09 3.94 2.24
N GLY A 84 -19.85 4.30 3.24
CA GLY A 84 -20.14 3.40 4.35
C GLY A 84 -19.58 3.91 5.64
N ARG A 85 -19.15 2.98 6.47
CA ARG A 85 -18.68 3.31 7.80
C ARG A 85 -17.43 4.15 7.84
N PHE A 86 -16.58 4.02 6.84
CA PHE A 86 -15.35 4.79 6.74
C PHE A 86 -15.36 5.64 5.50
N ASP A 87 -14.61 6.73 5.55
CA ASP A 87 -14.46 7.62 4.42
C ASP A 87 -13.33 7.17 3.51
N ILE A 88 -12.29 6.61 4.08
CA ILE A 88 -11.10 6.20 3.35
C ILE A 88 -10.67 4.84 3.84
N LEU A 89 -10.22 3.99 2.90
CA LEU A 89 -9.52 2.76 3.25
C LEU A 89 -8.13 2.83 2.67
N VAL A 90 -7.12 2.56 3.49
CA VAL A 90 -5.75 2.51 3.00
C VAL A 90 -5.17 1.13 3.26
N ARG A 91 -4.36 0.66 2.31
CA ARG A 91 -3.62 -0.57 2.50
C ARG A 91 -2.25 -0.22 3.05
N VAL A 92 -1.86 -0.89 4.10
CA VAL A 92 -0.59 -0.66 4.77
C VAL A 92 0.23 -1.93 4.76
N LEU A 93 1.50 -1.81 4.43
CA LEU A 93 2.44 -2.92 4.42
C LEU A 93 3.47 -2.65 5.51
N ALA A 94 3.68 -3.63 6.38
CA ALA A 94 4.63 -3.47 7.48
C ALA A 94 5.38 -4.77 7.70
N GLN A 95 6.53 -4.67 8.32
CA GLN A 95 7.37 -5.84 8.53
C GLN A 95 6.83 -6.74 9.63
N ASN A 96 6.19 -6.15 10.62
CA ASN A 96 5.63 -6.87 11.74
C ASN A 96 4.52 -6.04 12.37
N LEU A 97 3.86 -6.60 13.38
CA LEU A 97 2.74 -5.93 14.02
C LEU A 97 3.17 -4.65 14.74
N GLU A 98 4.36 -4.65 15.28
CA GLU A 98 4.85 -3.48 15.97
C GLU A 98 5.06 -2.32 15.00
N ALA A 99 5.62 -2.61 13.84
CA ALA A 99 5.80 -1.60 12.81
C ALA A 99 4.46 -1.09 12.30
N LEU A 100 3.48 -1.98 12.16
CA LEU A 100 2.14 -1.58 11.74
C LEU A 100 1.53 -0.62 12.76
N HIS A 101 1.64 -0.98 14.04
CA HIS A 101 1.10 -0.14 15.11
C HIS A 101 1.72 1.25 15.06
N SER A 102 3.02 1.30 14.86
CA SER A 102 3.74 2.56 14.77
C SER A 102 3.23 3.43 13.62
N VAL A 103 3.01 2.83 12.45
CA VAL A 103 2.49 3.57 11.30
C VAL A 103 1.11 4.13 11.61
N VAL A 104 0.25 3.32 12.19
CA VAL A 104 -1.12 3.76 12.47
C VAL A 104 -1.15 4.86 13.52
N ILE A 105 -0.40 4.70 14.59
CA ILE A 105 -0.45 5.65 15.70
C ILE A 105 0.40 6.89 15.43
N GLU A 106 1.60 6.70 14.91
CA GLU A 106 2.54 7.81 14.79
C GLU A 106 2.55 8.52 13.47
N LYS A 107 2.04 7.89 12.43
CA LYS A 107 1.98 8.52 11.13
C LYS A 107 0.55 8.87 10.75
N ILE A 108 -0.30 7.86 10.61
CA ILE A 108 -1.67 8.12 10.18
C ILE A 108 -2.44 8.88 11.24
N GLY A 109 -2.35 8.45 12.49
CA GLY A 109 -3.11 9.06 13.57
C GLY A 109 -2.71 10.49 13.89
N LYS A 110 -1.54 10.92 13.41
CA LYS A 110 -1.08 12.29 13.65
C LYS A 110 -1.45 13.26 12.56
N ILE A 111 -2.07 12.79 11.50
CA ILE A 111 -2.49 13.68 10.42
C ILE A 111 -3.69 14.49 10.89
N ASP A 112 -3.58 15.81 10.77
CA ASP A 112 -4.65 16.70 11.16
C ASP A 112 -5.91 16.42 10.36
N GLY A 113 -7.03 16.35 11.06
CA GLY A 113 -8.32 16.11 10.41
C GLY A 113 -8.77 14.67 10.46
N ILE A 114 -7.90 13.75 10.85
CA ILE A 114 -8.31 12.37 11.01
C ILE A 114 -9.00 12.24 12.36
N GLN A 115 -10.21 11.71 12.36
CA GLN A 115 -11.03 11.61 13.55
C GLN A 115 -10.86 10.29 14.26
N ASN A 116 -10.86 9.20 13.51
CA ASN A 116 -10.63 7.88 14.08
C ASN A 116 -10.18 6.93 13.01
N THR A 117 -9.56 5.85 13.44
CA THR A 117 -9.10 4.81 12.55
C THR A 117 -9.45 3.46 13.13
N GLU A 118 -9.57 2.48 12.25
CA GLU A 118 -9.74 1.09 12.66
C GLU A 118 -8.86 0.25 11.74
N THR A 119 -8.07 -0.64 12.34
CA THR A 119 -7.09 -1.42 11.59
C THR A 119 -7.55 -2.86 11.48
N PHE A 120 -7.55 -3.38 10.25
CA PHE A 120 -7.90 -4.76 9.97
C PHE A 120 -6.65 -5.45 9.48
N VAL A 121 -6.11 -6.36 10.27
CA VAL A 121 -4.92 -7.09 9.89
C VAL A 121 -5.35 -8.28 9.03
N GLU A 122 -4.73 -8.42 7.87
CA GLU A 122 -5.05 -9.52 6.99
C GLU A 122 -4.44 -10.80 7.54
N LEU A 123 -5.30 -11.78 7.83
CA LEU A 123 -4.84 -13.06 8.33
C LEU A 123 -4.55 -14.02 7.20
N GLN A 124 -5.34 -13.94 6.15
CA GLN A 124 -5.20 -14.85 5.03
C GLN A 124 -5.87 -14.21 3.83
N LYS A 125 -5.27 -14.37 2.68
CA LYS A 125 -5.84 -13.91 1.44
C LYS A 125 -5.79 -15.04 0.44
N THR A 126 -6.87 -15.20 -0.30
CA THR A 126 -6.93 -16.18 -1.37
C THR A 126 -7.33 -15.48 -2.64
N ASP A 127 -6.47 -15.54 -3.63
CA ASP A 127 -6.79 -14.97 -4.93
C ASP A 127 -7.36 -16.06 -5.81
N LYS A 128 -8.36 -15.71 -6.57
CA LYS A 128 -8.95 -16.61 -7.56
C LYS A 128 -8.56 -16.12 -8.94
N ASP A 129 -8.55 -17.03 -9.87
CA ASP A 129 -8.27 -16.63 -11.23
C ASP A 129 -9.32 -15.63 -11.70
N PRO A 130 -8.91 -14.61 -12.42
CA PRO A 130 -9.87 -13.61 -12.85
C PRO A 130 -10.87 -14.18 -13.83
N VAL A 131 -12.06 -13.60 -13.79
CA VAL A 131 -13.11 -13.97 -14.75
C VAL A 131 -13.24 -12.81 -15.69
N TYR A 132 -13.02 -13.06 -16.97
CA TYR A 132 -13.07 -11.99 -17.96
C TYR A 132 -14.45 -11.96 -18.58
N LEU A 133 -15.13 -10.89 -18.32
CA LEU A 133 -16.51 -10.76 -18.80
C LEU A 133 -16.56 -10.27 -20.24
N THR A 134 -15.47 -9.84 -20.76
CA THR A 134 -15.45 -9.30 -22.12
C THR A 134 -15.26 -10.33 -23.17
N GLU A 135 -15.15 -11.54 -22.77
CA GLU A 135 -14.96 -12.57 -23.68
C GLU A 135 -16.10 -12.80 -24.53
N GLN A 136 -17.25 -12.38 -24.19
CA GLN A 136 -18.39 -12.68 -24.96
C GLN A 136 -18.58 -11.89 -26.15
#